data_d83714e038d2367b8a6bc16579c5ba4e
#
_entry.id   d83714e038d2367b8a6bc16579c5ba4e
#
_cell.length_a   1.000
_cell.length_b   1.000
_cell.length_c   1.000
_cell.angle_alpha   90.00
_cell.angle_beta   90.00
_cell.angle_gamma   90.00
#
_symmetry.space_group_name_H-M   'P 1'
#
loop_
_entity.id
_entity.type
_entity.pdbx_description
1 polymer ?
#
loop_
_entity_poly.entity_id
_entity_poly.type
_entity_poly.pdbx_seq_one_letter_code
_entity_poly.pdbx_strand_id
1 'polypeptide(L)'
;MAHKKRSHSTVTLAGGCVFAALAAVLTLARAAVQYPPIPYLQIDLAEIPIMISFFLFGPLAAVVTEVIHWLFLNVTGSDAPLGPAIKIAAVMSTLLGFWLGSLAYSRLGRGGSAVALSMMFAVGTLLRVAVTTVVNYAVLLYIGPVFFGADYMGFAKTVLQSALHWEFSSDAAALFWVLMFTALYNVINLIVGAVPAGLIIAPVARSFKHITSFDAWFSRSIRPAAKTTTA
;
A
#
# COMPACT_ATOMS: atom_id res chain seq x y z
N MET A 1 -17.96 6.90 29.98
CA MET A 1 -17.06 7.20 28.81
C MET A 1 -16.16 6.02 28.40
N ALA A 2 -15.67 5.17 29.30
CA ALA A 2 -14.77 4.02 29.00
C ALA A 2 -15.40 2.94 28.10
N HIS A 3 -16.69 2.65 28.24
CA HIS A 3 -17.38 1.61 27.45
C HIS A 3 -17.47 1.94 25.94
N LYS A 4 -17.66 3.23 25.57
CA LYS A 4 -17.74 3.69 24.19
C LYS A 4 -16.38 3.59 23.47
N LYS A 5 -15.27 3.79 24.19
CA LYS A 5 -13.91 3.72 23.66
C LYS A 5 -13.47 2.28 23.36
N ARG A 6 -13.87 1.31 24.21
CA ARG A 6 -13.61 -0.13 23.98
C ARG A 6 -14.34 -0.67 22.76
N SER A 7 -15.59 -0.28 22.53
CA SER A 7 -16.37 -0.70 21.36
C SER A 7 -15.72 -0.30 20.03
N HIS A 8 -15.17 0.92 19.91
CA HIS A 8 -14.49 1.36 18.69
C HIS A 8 -13.20 0.58 18.41
N SER A 9 -12.41 0.24 19.41
CA SER A 9 -11.18 -0.54 19.24
C SER A 9 -11.48 -1.95 18.73
N THR A 10 -12.50 -2.60 19.27
CA THR A 10 -12.91 -3.95 18.85
C THR A 10 -13.39 -3.97 17.40
N VAL A 11 -14.19 -2.99 16.98
CA VAL A 11 -14.67 -2.88 15.58
C VAL A 11 -13.50 -2.63 14.63
N THR A 12 -12.54 -1.80 15.01
CA THR A 12 -11.33 -1.53 14.21
C THR A 12 -10.50 -2.80 13.99
N LEU A 13 -10.25 -3.56 15.07
CA LEU A 13 -9.48 -4.81 14.99
C LEU A 13 -10.22 -5.89 14.20
N ALA A 14 -11.52 -6.09 14.48
CA ALA A 14 -12.34 -7.04 13.74
C ALA A 14 -12.38 -6.71 12.24
N GLY A 15 -12.56 -5.43 11.89
CA GLY A 15 -12.48 -4.97 10.52
C GLY A 15 -11.14 -5.29 9.86
N GLY A 16 -10.03 -5.03 10.57
CA GLY A 16 -8.70 -5.37 10.09
C GLY A 16 -8.54 -6.87 9.80
N CYS A 17 -9.02 -7.74 10.69
CA CYS A 17 -8.95 -9.20 10.48
C CYS A 17 -9.82 -9.66 9.29
N VAL A 18 -11.01 -9.10 9.11
CA VAL A 18 -11.89 -9.44 7.97
C VAL A 18 -11.23 -9.06 6.65
N PHE A 19 -10.65 -7.87 6.55
CA PHE A 19 -9.96 -7.44 5.34
C PHE A 19 -8.64 -8.19 5.12
N ALA A 20 -7.96 -8.65 6.17
CA ALA A 20 -6.81 -9.54 6.05
C ALA A 20 -7.20 -10.90 5.45
N ALA A 21 -8.31 -11.47 5.88
CA ALA A 21 -8.84 -12.71 5.30
C ALA A 21 -9.18 -12.51 3.81
N LEU A 22 -9.78 -11.38 3.44
CA LEU A 22 -10.08 -11.07 2.03
C LEU A 22 -8.79 -10.90 1.20
N ALA A 23 -7.76 -10.24 1.73
CA ALA A 23 -6.47 -10.13 1.08
C ALA A 23 -5.82 -11.52 0.87
N ALA A 24 -5.88 -12.39 1.88
CA ALA A 24 -5.38 -13.77 1.77
C ALA A 24 -6.14 -14.58 0.71
N VAL A 25 -7.46 -14.44 0.61
CA VAL A 25 -8.28 -15.09 -0.44
C VAL A 25 -7.86 -14.62 -1.83
N LEU A 26 -7.65 -13.32 -2.03
CA LEU A 26 -7.18 -12.80 -3.32
C LEU A 26 -5.79 -13.32 -3.67
N THR A 27 -4.90 -13.43 -2.70
CA THR A 27 -3.57 -14.04 -2.89
C THR A 27 -3.68 -15.52 -3.28
N LEU A 28 -4.52 -16.31 -2.61
CA LEU A 28 -4.76 -17.72 -2.97
C LEU A 28 -5.37 -17.86 -4.37
N ALA A 29 -6.26 -16.96 -4.74
CA ALA A 29 -6.86 -16.89 -6.07
C ALA A 29 -5.86 -16.42 -7.14
N ARG A 30 -4.62 -16.08 -6.76
CA ARG A 30 -3.60 -15.47 -7.64
C ARG A 30 -4.12 -14.26 -8.39
N ALA A 31 -4.88 -13.41 -7.69
CA ALA A 31 -5.45 -12.18 -8.24
C ALA A 31 -4.35 -11.11 -8.41
N ALA A 32 -3.42 -11.38 -9.30
CA ALA A 32 -2.27 -10.54 -9.61
C ALA A 32 -1.97 -10.58 -11.11
N VAL A 33 -1.43 -9.47 -11.63
CA VAL A 33 -1.04 -9.34 -13.03
C VAL A 33 0.45 -9.04 -13.10
N GLN A 34 1.19 -9.77 -13.92
CA GLN A 34 2.61 -9.52 -14.14
C GLN A 34 2.82 -8.12 -14.73
N TYR A 35 3.85 -7.43 -14.25
CA TYR A 35 4.26 -6.14 -14.81
C TYR A 35 5.17 -6.37 -16.01
N PRO A 36 4.75 -6.02 -17.25
CA PRO A 36 5.44 -6.46 -18.46
C PRO A 36 6.93 -6.10 -18.55
N PRO A 37 7.39 -4.90 -18.12
CA PRO A 37 8.83 -4.60 -18.17
C PRO A 37 9.68 -5.44 -17.23
N ILE A 38 9.10 -5.88 -16.10
CA ILE A 38 9.78 -6.69 -15.09
C ILE A 38 8.80 -7.77 -14.62
N PRO A 39 8.71 -8.92 -15.31
CA PRO A 39 7.65 -9.92 -15.10
C PRO A 39 7.62 -10.59 -13.71
N TYR A 40 8.71 -10.56 -12.95
CA TYR A 40 8.70 -11.03 -11.56
C TYR A 40 8.04 -10.04 -10.59
N LEU A 41 7.79 -8.79 -11.00
CA LEU A 41 6.94 -7.86 -10.26
C LEU A 41 5.48 -8.08 -10.65
N GLN A 42 4.60 -8.18 -9.67
CA GLN A 42 3.18 -8.45 -9.87
C GLN A 42 2.33 -7.34 -9.27
N ILE A 43 1.44 -6.77 -10.08
CA ILE A 43 0.41 -5.85 -9.64
C ILE A 43 -0.62 -6.67 -8.88
N ASP A 44 -0.67 -6.51 -7.56
CA ASP A 44 -1.41 -7.38 -6.65
C ASP A 44 -2.71 -6.73 -6.18
N LEU A 45 -3.83 -7.35 -6.54
CA LEU A 45 -5.15 -6.88 -6.13
C LEU A 45 -5.44 -7.10 -4.64
N ALA A 46 -4.63 -7.89 -3.93
CA ALA A 46 -4.74 -8.05 -2.47
C ALA A 46 -4.44 -6.74 -1.70
N GLU A 47 -3.84 -5.74 -2.34
CA GLU A 47 -3.70 -4.40 -1.74
C GLU A 47 -5.04 -3.64 -1.64
N ILE A 48 -6.05 -3.96 -2.48
CA ILE A 48 -7.36 -3.29 -2.45
C ILE A 48 -8.04 -3.44 -1.07
N PRO A 49 -8.20 -4.65 -0.51
CA PRO A 49 -8.73 -4.83 0.85
C PRO A 49 -7.97 -4.03 1.92
N ILE A 50 -6.65 -3.96 1.83
CA ILE A 50 -5.81 -3.23 2.78
C ILE A 50 -6.14 -1.74 2.74
N MET A 51 -6.27 -1.17 1.53
CA MET A 51 -6.64 0.24 1.34
C MET A 51 -8.08 0.51 1.80
N ILE A 52 -9.03 -0.40 1.54
CA ILE A 52 -10.41 -0.28 2.05
C ILE A 52 -10.41 -0.28 3.58
N SER A 53 -9.64 -1.17 4.22
CA SER A 53 -9.48 -1.24 5.67
C SER A 53 -8.98 0.10 6.24
N PHE A 54 -8.01 0.74 5.56
CA PHE A 54 -7.51 2.06 5.93
C PHE A 54 -8.62 3.13 5.90
N PHE A 55 -9.34 3.23 4.81
CA PHE A 55 -10.35 4.28 4.64
C PHE A 55 -11.57 4.07 5.55
N LEU A 56 -11.99 2.82 5.79
CA LEU A 56 -13.13 2.51 6.66
C LEU A 56 -12.78 2.62 8.13
N PHE A 57 -11.75 1.92 8.57
CA PHE A 57 -11.47 1.71 9.99
C PHE A 57 -10.25 2.51 10.48
N GLY A 58 -9.42 3.02 9.58
CA GLY A 58 -8.27 3.86 9.86
C GLY A 58 -6.93 3.13 9.86
N PRO A 59 -5.85 3.88 10.17
CA PRO A 59 -4.47 3.38 10.03
C PRO A 59 -4.21 2.09 10.80
N LEU A 60 -4.70 1.96 12.03
CA LEU A 60 -4.47 0.78 12.86
C LEU A 60 -5.07 -0.48 12.24
N ALA A 61 -6.30 -0.40 11.71
CA ALA A 61 -6.92 -1.54 11.03
C ALA A 61 -6.11 -1.97 9.80
N ALA A 62 -5.67 -1.02 8.99
CA ALA A 62 -4.87 -1.31 7.81
C ALA A 62 -3.51 -1.93 8.16
N VAL A 63 -2.86 -1.45 9.22
CA VAL A 63 -1.61 -2.07 9.73
C VAL A 63 -1.87 -3.51 10.17
N VAL A 64 -2.96 -3.78 10.91
CA VAL A 64 -3.33 -5.15 11.30
C VAL A 64 -3.60 -6.01 10.07
N THR A 65 -4.35 -5.48 9.09
CA THR A 65 -4.63 -6.16 7.82
C THR A 65 -3.33 -6.56 7.12
N GLU A 66 -2.40 -5.61 6.96
CA GLU A 66 -1.14 -5.84 6.26
C GLU A 66 -0.21 -6.79 7.01
N VAL A 67 -0.09 -6.66 8.34
CA VAL A 67 0.75 -7.58 9.13
C VAL A 67 0.26 -9.02 9.02
N ILE A 68 -1.05 -9.25 9.11
CA ILE A 68 -1.62 -10.60 8.94
C ILE A 68 -1.39 -11.10 7.52
N HIS A 69 -1.60 -10.25 6.51
CA HIS A 69 -1.37 -10.59 5.12
C HIS A 69 0.12 -10.89 4.85
N TRP A 70 1.04 -10.12 5.41
CA TRP A 70 2.48 -10.36 5.33
C TRP A 70 2.88 -11.70 5.95
N LEU A 71 2.35 -12.03 7.14
CA LEU A 71 2.58 -13.34 7.76
C LEU A 71 2.07 -14.47 6.86
N PHE A 72 0.91 -14.29 6.24
CA PHE A 72 0.35 -15.25 5.29
C PHE A 72 1.25 -15.43 4.07
N LEU A 73 1.79 -14.36 3.49
CA LEU A 73 2.72 -14.40 2.36
C LEU A 73 4.03 -15.12 2.70
N ASN A 74 4.53 -15.01 3.94
CA ASN A 74 5.73 -15.74 4.35
C ASN A 74 5.53 -17.26 4.41
N VAL A 75 4.27 -17.71 4.58
CA VAL A 75 3.94 -19.16 4.59
C VAL A 75 3.61 -19.67 3.20
N THR A 76 3.02 -18.84 2.35
CA THR A 76 2.47 -19.27 1.04
C THR A 76 3.24 -18.76 -0.16
N GLY A 77 4.07 -17.74 0.00
CA GLY A 77 4.80 -17.08 -1.10
C GLY A 77 6.04 -17.87 -1.52
N SER A 78 6.25 -17.97 -2.84
CA SER A 78 7.42 -18.62 -3.44
C SER A 78 8.74 -17.89 -3.14
N ASP A 79 8.68 -16.57 -2.95
CA ASP A 79 9.84 -15.69 -2.82
C ASP A 79 10.09 -15.28 -1.35
N ALA A 80 9.51 -16.05 -0.40
CA ALA A 80 9.72 -15.81 1.02
C ALA A 80 11.17 -16.11 1.43
N PRO A 81 11.73 -15.31 2.35
CA PRO A 81 11.12 -14.16 3.06
C PRO A 81 11.29 -12.82 2.35
N LEU A 82 12.07 -12.73 1.26
CA LEU A 82 12.50 -11.46 0.68
C LEU A 82 11.34 -10.73 -0.05
N GLY A 83 10.56 -11.44 -0.87
CA GLY A 83 9.41 -10.87 -1.56
C GLY A 83 8.39 -10.25 -0.60
N PRO A 84 7.90 -11.02 0.41
CA PRO A 84 7.03 -10.47 1.46
C PRO A 84 7.63 -9.29 2.22
N ALA A 85 8.94 -9.28 2.49
CA ALA A 85 9.62 -8.17 3.18
C ALA A 85 9.63 -6.88 2.35
N ILE A 86 9.88 -6.96 1.05
CA ILE A 86 9.79 -5.81 0.13
C ILE A 86 8.33 -5.31 0.07
N LYS A 87 7.38 -6.23 0.01
CA LYS A 87 5.96 -5.90 -0.08
C LYS A 87 5.45 -5.17 1.17
N ILE A 88 5.74 -5.67 2.36
CA ILE A 88 5.32 -4.99 3.60
C ILE A 88 5.95 -3.59 3.69
N ALA A 89 7.21 -3.41 3.29
CA ALA A 89 7.85 -2.09 3.24
C ALA A 89 7.11 -1.13 2.30
N ALA A 90 6.69 -1.59 1.12
CA ALA A 90 5.93 -0.82 0.14
C ALA A 90 4.54 -0.43 0.67
N VAL A 91 3.80 -1.37 1.25
CA VAL A 91 2.45 -1.13 1.75
C VAL A 91 2.48 -0.25 2.99
N MET A 92 3.36 -0.54 3.97
CA MET A 92 3.48 0.27 5.18
C MET A 92 3.90 1.71 4.91
N SER A 93 4.82 1.94 3.97
CA SER A 93 5.18 3.30 3.53
C SER A 93 3.99 4.03 2.89
N THR A 94 3.15 3.32 2.13
CA THR A 94 1.90 3.86 1.58
C THR A 94 0.92 4.26 2.68
N LEU A 95 0.66 3.36 3.63
CA LEU A 95 -0.26 3.61 4.74
C LEU A 95 0.21 4.79 5.61
N LEU A 96 1.52 4.87 5.88
CA LEU A 96 2.13 6.00 6.56
C LEU A 96 1.92 7.30 5.77
N GLY A 97 2.15 7.26 4.46
CA GLY A 97 1.95 8.42 3.58
C GLY A 97 0.49 8.87 3.53
N PHE A 98 -0.45 7.95 3.48
CA PHE A 98 -1.89 8.28 3.57
C PHE A 98 -2.24 8.93 4.90
N TRP A 99 -1.71 8.40 6.01
CA TRP A 99 -1.92 8.99 7.32
C TRP A 99 -1.33 10.39 7.42
N LEU A 100 -0.07 10.60 7.00
CA LEU A 100 0.58 11.91 6.98
C LEU A 100 -0.14 12.90 6.05
N GLY A 101 -0.59 12.46 4.88
CA GLY A 101 -1.39 13.25 3.96
C GLY A 101 -2.72 13.71 4.58
N SER A 102 -3.37 12.83 5.35
CA SER A 102 -4.59 13.18 6.10
C SER A 102 -4.33 14.22 7.20
N LEU A 103 -3.19 14.11 7.90
CA LEU A 103 -2.78 15.09 8.90
C LEU A 103 -2.44 16.45 8.26
N ALA A 104 -1.75 16.43 7.12
CA ALA A 104 -1.45 17.66 6.37
C ALA A 104 -2.74 18.34 5.91
N TYR A 105 -3.70 17.58 5.38
CA TYR A 105 -5.01 18.11 5.01
C TYR A 105 -5.74 18.73 6.20
N SER A 106 -5.76 18.05 7.34
CA SER A 106 -6.45 18.55 8.54
C SER A 106 -5.90 19.88 9.04
N ARG A 107 -4.60 20.15 8.82
CA ARG A 107 -3.95 21.42 9.17
C ARG A 107 -4.23 22.53 8.16
N LEU A 108 -4.31 22.21 6.87
CA LEU A 108 -4.60 23.20 5.82
C LEU A 108 -6.07 23.64 5.83
N GLY A 109 -6.99 22.79 6.29
CA GLY A 109 -8.39 23.12 6.57
C GLY A 109 -9.22 23.61 5.38
N ARG A 110 -8.74 23.41 4.14
CA ARG A 110 -9.35 23.96 2.93
C ARG A 110 -9.53 22.87 1.87
N GLY A 111 -10.74 22.72 1.39
CA GLY A 111 -11.09 21.83 0.28
C GLY A 111 -12.05 20.71 0.68
N GLY A 112 -12.58 20.02 -0.33
CA GLY A 112 -13.47 18.88 -0.15
C GLY A 112 -12.71 17.55 -0.03
N SER A 113 -13.46 16.44 0.01
CA SER A 113 -12.94 15.08 0.08
C SER A 113 -11.95 14.74 -1.04
N ALA A 114 -12.13 15.33 -2.24
CA ALA A 114 -11.22 15.13 -3.36
C ALA A 114 -9.82 15.67 -3.06
N VAL A 115 -9.72 16.87 -2.46
CA VAL A 115 -8.42 17.47 -2.07
C VAL A 115 -7.75 16.61 -1.00
N ALA A 116 -8.52 16.13 -0.01
CA ALA A 116 -8.01 15.24 1.03
C ALA A 116 -7.44 13.95 0.43
N LEU A 117 -8.17 13.30 -0.46
CA LEU A 117 -7.71 12.11 -1.17
C LEU A 117 -6.45 12.39 -1.99
N SER A 118 -6.44 13.48 -2.78
CA SER A 118 -5.27 13.84 -3.59
C SER A 118 -4.02 14.06 -2.74
N MET A 119 -4.14 14.70 -1.56
CA MET A 119 -3.02 14.88 -0.64
C MET A 119 -2.53 13.55 -0.06
N MET A 120 -3.46 12.69 0.36
CA MET A 120 -3.11 11.34 0.85
C MET A 120 -2.40 10.54 -0.24
N PHE A 121 -2.91 10.55 -1.46
CA PHE A 121 -2.31 9.87 -2.60
C PHE A 121 -0.92 10.43 -2.94
N ALA A 122 -0.76 11.74 -3.01
CA ALA A 122 0.52 12.36 -3.33
C ALA A 122 1.60 11.99 -2.31
N VAL A 123 1.30 12.13 -1.01
CA VAL A 123 2.25 11.76 0.06
C VAL A 123 2.48 10.25 0.11
N GLY A 124 1.44 9.45 -0.08
CA GLY A 124 1.54 7.99 -0.15
C GLY A 124 2.43 7.52 -1.30
N THR A 125 2.24 8.08 -2.49
CA THR A 125 3.07 7.77 -3.67
C THR A 125 4.53 8.15 -3.44
N LEU A 126 4.78 9.36 -2.92
CA LEU A 126 6.15 9.83 -2.66
C LEU A 126 6.88 8.92 -1.67
N LEU A 127 6.24 8.57 -0.55
CA LEU A 127 6.85 7.69 0.45
C LEU A 127 7.02 6.27 -0.07
N ARG A 128 6.02 5.72 -0.77
CA ARG A 128 6.14 4.39 -1.38
C ARG A 128 7.32 4.33 -2.35
N VAL A 129 7.39 5.24 -3.30
CA VAL A 129 8.47 5.26 -4.30
C VAL A 129 9.83 5.46 -3.63
N ALA A 130 9.96 6.40 -2.69
CA ALA A 130 11.22 6.65 -2.00
C ALA A 130 11.71 5.39 -1.23
N VAL A 131 10.84 4.80 -0.40
CA VAL A 131 11.18 3.62 0.40
C VAL A 131 11.48 2.42 -0.49
N THR A 132 10.62 2.15 -1.47
CA THR A 132 10.83 0.98 -2.35
C THR A 132 12.04 1.13 -3.25
N THR A 133 12.40 2.34 -3.70
CA THR A 133 13.64 2.56 -4.45
C THR A 133 14.86 2.23 -3.61
N VAL A 134 14.92 2.70 -2.36
CA VAL A 134 16.03 2.38 -1.44
C VAL A 134 16.07 0.88 -1.13
N VAL A 135 14.92 0.27 -0.84
CA VAL A 135 14.83 -1.17 -0.55
C VAL A 135 15.27 -2.00 -1.75
N ASN A 136 14.77 -1.69 -2.96
CA ASN A 136 15.15 -2.42 -4.17
C ASN A 136 16.61 -2.21 -4.54
N TYR A 137 17.16 -1.01 -4.34
CA TYR A 137 18.60 -0.77 -4.49
C TYR A 137 19.41 -1.68 -3.56
N ALA A 138 19.04 -1.75 -2.29
CA ALA A 138 19.71 -2.62 -1.31
C ALA A 138 19.55 -4.10 -1.68
N VAL A 139 18.37 -4.51 -2.13
CA VAL A 139 18.10 -5.90 -2.55
C VAL A 139 18.93 -6.27 -3.79
N LEU A 140 18.97 -5.42 -4.81
CA LEU A 140 19.70 -5.72 -6.04
C LEU A 140 21.21 -5.87 -5.81
N LEU A 141 21.80 -5.03 -4.98
CA LEU A 141 23.26 -4.97 -4.84
C LEU A 141 23.83 -5.72 -3.63
N TYR A 142 23.05 -5.86 -2.55
CA TYR A 142 23.59 -6.37 -1.28
C TYR A 142 22.84 -7.59 -0.75
N ILE A 143 21.51 -7.53 -0.68
CA ILE A 143 20.71 -8.56 0.00
C ILE A 143 20.48 -9.76 -0.92
N GLY A 144 20.07 -9.53 -2.16
CA GLY A 144 19.78 -10.58 -3.14
C GLY A 144 20.95 -11.53 -3.38
N PRO A 145 22.19 -11.04 -3.61
CA PRO A 145 23.36 -11.91 -3.76
C PRO A 145 23.61 -12.80 -2.54
N VAL A 146 23.35 -12.32 -1.33
CA VAL A 146 23.53 -13.11 -0.09
C VAL A 146 22.46 -14.21 0.02
N PHE A 147 21.21 -13.93 -0.33
CA PHE A 147 20.10 -14.89 -0.21
C PHE A 147 20.08 -15.91 -1.32
N PHE A 148 20.39 -15.53 -2.54
CA PHE A 148 20.25 -16.38 -3.73
C PHE A 148 21.59 -16.89 -4.27
N GLY A 149 22.73 -16.45 -3.72
CA GLY A 149 24.07 -16.91 -4.09
C GLY A 149 24.45 -16.60 -5.55
N ALA A 150 23.78 -15.64 -6.19
CA ALA A 150 23.91 -15.33 -7.61
C ALA A 150 24.07 -13.82 -7.84
N ASP A 151 24.53 -13.44 -9.02
CA ASP A 151 24.49 -12.05 -9.49
C ASP A 151 23.04 -11.62 -9.73
N TYR A 152 22.40 -11.14 -8.68
CA TYR A 152 21.01 -10.71 -8.70
C TYR A 152 20.79 -9.47 -9.58
N MET A 153 21.80 -8.60 -9.68
CA MET A 153 21.76 -7.46 -10.58
C MET A 153 21.86 -7.89 -12.05
N GLY A 154 22.74 -8.84 -12.36
CA GLY A 154 22.85 -9.42 -13.71
C GLY A 154 21.56 -10.11 -14.14
N PHE A 155 20.89 -10.82 -13.22
CA PHE A 155 19.56 -11.38 -13.46
C PHE A 155 18.53 -10.29 -13.81
N ALA A 156 18.43 -9.25 -13.00
CA ALA A 156 17.48 -8.14 -13.23
C ALA A 156 17.76 -7.41 -14.56
N LYS A 157 19.04 -7.20 -14.89
CA LYS A 157 19.50 -6.65 -16.17
C LYS A 157 19.04 -7.53 -17.35
N THR A 158 19.28 -8.83 -17.27
CA THR A 158 18.89 -9.77 -18.36
C THR A 158 17.38 -9.79 -18.56
N VAL A 159 16.60 -9.81 -17.48
CA VAL A 159 15.15 -9.76 -17.55
C VAL A 159 14.68 -8.48 -18.25
N LEU A 160 15.21 -7.33 -17.86
CA LEU A 160 14.82 -6.05 -18.45
C LEU A 160 15.27 -5.92 -19.92
N GLN A 161 16.46 -6.41 -20.27
CA GLN A 161 16.94 -6.47 -21.65
C GLN A 161 16.03 -7.33 -22.52
N SER A 162 15.64 -8.49 -22.03
CA SER A 162 14.74 -9.40 -22.76
C SER A 162 13.36 -8.80 -22.95
N ALA A 163 12.82 -8.12 -21.94
CA ALA A 163 11.48 -7.54 -21.99
C ALA A 163 11.37 -6.31 -22.91
N LEU A 164 12.43 -5.49 -22.98
CA LEU A 164 12.43 -4.24 -23.73
C LEU A 164 13.19 -4.32 -25.05
N HIS A 165 13.94 -5.40 -25.29
CA HIS A 165 14.87 -5.54 -26.40
C HIS A 165 15.91 -4.41 -26.46
N TRP A 166 16.40 -3.98 -25.27
CA TRP A 166 17.39 -2.93 -25.11
C TRP A 166 18.75 -3.49 -24.71
N GLU A 167 19.81 -2.90 -25.21
CA GLU A 167 21.16 -3.15 -24.73
C GLU A 167 21.60 -2.02 -23.82
N PHE A 168 22.10 -2.37 -22.63
CA PHE A 168 22.62 -1.38 -21.67
C PHE A 168 24.13 -1.25 -21.83
N SER A 169 24.60 -0.02 -21.96
CA SER A 169 26.02 0.31 -22.12
C SER A 169 26.87 0.00 -20.88
N SER A 170 26.25 -0.09 -19.70
CA SER A 170 26.92 -0.38 -18.43
C SER A 170 25.93 -0.94 -17.40
N ASP A 171 26.47 -1.57 -16.33
CA ASP A 171 25.65 -2.04 -15.22
C ASP A 171 25.01 -0.88 -14.44
N ALA A 172 25.66 0.29 -14.39
CA ALA A 172 25.06 1.48 -13.79
C ALA A 172 23.84 1.96 -14.59
N ALA A 173 23.90 1.92 -15.92
CA ALA A 173 22.76 2.24 -16.78
C ALA A 173 21.61 1.23 -16.57
N ALA A 174 21.94 -0.06 -16.51
CA ALA A 174 20.96 -1.11 -16.22
C ALA A 174 20.30 -0.92 -14.86
N LEU A 175 21.08 -0.66 -13.79
CA LEU A 175 20.58 -0.39 -12.45
C LEU A 175 19.61 0.80 -12.44
N PHE A 176 19.98 1.90 -13.10
CA PHE A 176 19.11 3.08 -13.20
C PHE A 176 17.75 2.71 -13.82
N TRP A 177 17.73 1.98 -14.92
CA TRP A 177 16.50 1.61 -15.60
C TRP A 177 15.67 0.59 -14.81
N VAL A 178 16.31 -0.40 -14.16
CA VAL A 178 15.60 -1.34 -13.28
C VAL A 178 14.91 -0.59 -12.13
N LEU A 179 15.60 0.35 -11.48
CA LEU A 179 15.01 1.16 -10.41
C LEU A 179 13.91 2.08 -10.93
N MET A 180 14.07 2.68 -12.12
CA MET A 180 13.04 3.52 -12.73
C MET A 180 11.76 2.74 -13.04
N PHE A 181 11.87 1.56 -13.66
CA PHE A 181 10.71 0.72 -13.94
C PHE A 181 10.09 0.15 -12.66
N THR A 182 10.89 -0.14 -11.64
CA THR A 182 10.39 -0.54 -10.33
C THR A 182 9.64 0.62 -9.64
N ALA A 183 10.14 1.84 -9.74
CA ALA A 183 9.44 3.03 -9.24
C ALA A 183 8.08 3.22 -9.96
N LEU A 184 8.07 3.12 -11.28
CA LEU A 184 6.84 3.20 -12.07
C LEU A 184 5.85 2.09 -11.70
N TYR A 185 6.33 0.85 -11.55
CA TYR A 185 5.53 -0.26 -11.04
C TYR A 185 4.86 0.07 -9.71
N ASN A 186 5.60 0.64 -8.75
CA ASN A 186 5.05 1.01 -7.45
C ASN A 186 3.97 2.08 -7.53
N VAL A 187 4.09 3.05 -8.46
CA VAL A 187 3.03 4.04 -8.74
C VAL A 187 1.79 3.35 -9.31
N ILE A 188 1.96 2.48 -10.31
CA ILE A 188 0.84 1.75 -10.93
C ILE A 188 0.15 0.86 -9.92
N ASN A 189 0.90 0.09 -9.13
CA ASN A 189 0.34 -0.80 -8.13
C ASN A 189 -0.45 -0.04 -7.05
N LEU A 190 0.06 1.13 -6.62
CA LEU A 190 -0.68 2.02 -5.73
C LEU A 190 -2.00 2.49 -6.35
N ILE A 191 -1.99 2.92 -7.62
CA ILE A 191 -3.20 3.38 -8.31
C ILE A 191 -4.22 2.24 -8.38
N VAL A 192 -3.80 1.03 -8.77
CA VAL A 192 -4.65 -0.16 -8.87
C VAL A 192 -5.23 -0.57 -7.51
N GLY A 193 -4.45 -0.44 -6.43
CA GLY A 193 -4.92 -0.75 -5.08
C GLY A 193 -5.86 0.32 -4.51
N ALA A 194 -5.50 1.58 -4.63
CA ALA A 194 -6.12 2.66 -3.89
C ALA A 194 -7.28 3.35 -4.63
N VAL A 195 -7.27 3.38 -5.97
CA VAL A 195 -8.40 3.99 -6.73
C VAL A 195 -9.69 3.17 -6.57
N PRO A 196 -9.70 1.85 -6.77
CA PRO A 196 -10.90 1.04 -6.51
C PRO A 196 -11.34 1.14 -5.04
N ALA A 197 -10.41 1.12 -4.09
CA ALA A 197 -10.71 1.30 -2.68
C ALA A 197 -11.43 2.64 -2.42
N GLY A 198 -10.93 3.73 -3.00
CA GLY A 198 -11.54 5.07 -2.90
C GLY A 198 -12.94 5.14 -3.51
N LEU A 199 -13.17 4.48 -4.63
CA LEU A 199 -14.48 4.41 -5.28
C LEU A 199 -15.50 3.61 -4.48
N ILE A 200 -15.06 2.51 -3.86
CA ILE A 200 -15.92 1.64 -3.03
C ILE A 200 -16.25 2.30 -1.69
N ILE A 201 -15.35 3.13 -1.14
CA ILE A 201 -15.51 3.69 0.19
C ILE A 201 -16.76 4.56 0.34
N ALA A 202 -17.08 5.35 -0.67
CA ALA A 202 -18.19 6.29 -0.59
C ALA A 202 -19.57 5.60 -0.45
N PRO A 203 -19.95 4.61 -1.28
CA PRO A 203 -21.20 3.87 -1.11
C PRO A 203 -21.20 3.01 0.16
N VAL A 204 -20.07 2.35 0.48
CA VAL A 204 -19.96 1.50 1.67
C VAL A 204 -20.10 2.33 2.95
N ALA A 205 -19.41 3.47 3.06
CA ALA A 205 -19.52 4.35 4.22
C ALA A 205 -20.96 4.87 4.43
N ARG A 206 -21.71 5.14 3.35
CA ARG A 206 -23.13 5.53 3.44
C ARG A 206 -23.99 4.38 3.98
N SER A 207 -23.81 3.18 3.45
CA SER A 207 -24.57 1.99 3.88
C SER A 207 -24.28 1.64 5.34
N PHE A 208 -23.03 1.68 5.77
CA PHE A 208 -22.64 1.42 7.15
C PHE A 208 -23.25 2.44 8.14
N LYS A 209 -23.34 3.70 7.74
CA LYS A 209 -23.96 4.73 8.59
C LYS A 209 -25.45 4.48 8.84
N HIS A 210 -26.16 3.92 7.87
CA HIS A 210 -27.58 3.54 8.03
C HIS A 210 -27.78 2.33 8.96
N ILE A 211 -26.82 1.39 8.96
CA ILE A 211 -26.94 0.12 9.69
C ILE A 211 -26.40 0.23 11.12
N THR A 212 -25.34 0.96 11.37
CA THR A 212 -24.53 0.86 12.61
C THR A 212 -24.18 2.19 13.23
N SER A 213 -24.70 3.32 12.91
CA SER A 213 -24.17 4.63 13.40
C SER A 213 -22.62 4.78 13.29
N PHE A 214 -21.95 3.90 12.55
CA PHE A 214 -20.51 3.89 12.38
C PHE A 214 -20.11 4.91 11.29
N ASP A 215 -19.33 5.89 11.68
CA ASP A 215 -18.72 6.82 10.72
C ASP A 215 -17.38 6.26 10.25
N ALA A 216 -17.22 6.08 8.93
CA ALA A 216 -15.93 5.69 8.35
C ALA A 216 -14.82 6.63 8.79
N TRP A 217 -13.64 6.09 9.06
CA TRP A 217 -12.48 6.88 9.53
C TRP A 217 -12.16 8.03 8.58
N PHE A 218 -12.16 7.80 7.27
CA PHE A 218 -11.95 8.83 6.27
C PHE A 218 -12.90 10.01 6.42
N SER A 219 -14.21 9.73 6.55
CA SER A 219 -15.22 10.78 6.73
C SER A 219 -15.04 11.59 8.01
N ARG A 220 -14.49 10.99 9.05
CA ARG A 220 -14.16 11.66 10.31
C ARG A 220 -12.91 12.51 10.21
N SER A 221 -11.88 11.99 9.51
CA SER A 221 -10.57 12.64 9.39
C SER A 221 -10.60 13.92 8.54
N ILE A 222 -11.57 14.04 7.63
CA ILE A 222 -11.71 15.21 6.76
C ILE A 222 -12.70 16.26 7.27
N ARG A 223 -13.39 16.03 8.41
CA ARG A 223 -14.27 17.03 9.01
C ARG A 223 -13.42 18.17 9.60
N PRO A 224 -13.75 19.44 9.32
CA PRO A 224 -13.10 20.56 9.99
C PRO A 224 -13.24 20.38 11.51
N ALA A 225 -12.18 20.67 12.26
CA ALA A 225 -12.28 20.77 13.71
C ALA A 225 -13.38 21.78 14.05
N ALA A 226 -14.37 21.37 14.88
CA ALA A 226 -15.39 22.27 15.33
C ALA A 226 -14.69 23.49 15.95
N LYS A 227 -14.91 24.68 15.40
CA LYS A 227 -14.43 25.91 16.02
C LYS A 227 -15.01 25.93 17.42
N THR A 228 -14.17 25.79 18.42
CA THR A 228 -14.53 26.10 19.80
C THR A 228 -14.91 27.57 19.82
N THR A 229 -16.21 27.83 19.78
CA THR A 229 -16.73 29.17 20.02
C THR A 229 -16.51 29.40 21.51
N THR A 230 -15.39 30.04 21.85
CA THR A 230 -15.21 30.65 23.16
C THR A 230 -16.18 31.81 23.21
N ALA A 231 -17.30 31.62 23.91
CA ALA A 231 -18.19 32.66 24.37
C ALA A 231 -17.61 33.28 25.63
#